data_46d90c0234c693197d79dcaf5f9ba121
#
_entry.id   46d90c0234c693197d79dcaf5f9ba121
#
_cell.length_a   1.000
_cell.length_b   1.000
_cell.length_c   1.000
_cell.angle_alpha   90.00
_cell.angle_beta   90.00
_cell.angle_gamma   90.00
#
_symmetry.space_group_name_H-M   'P 1'
#
loop_
_entity.id
_entity.type
_entity.pdbx_description
1 polymer ?
#
loop_
_entity_poly.entity_id
_entity_poly.type
_entity_poly.pdbx_seq_one_letter_code
_entity_poly.pdbx_strand_id
1 'polypeptide(L)'
;YSPYAVAKQYGFWIVKEYREAYDMYCCSGILFNHESERRGETFVTRKITLAAARIKQGKQQKLYLGNLSSLRDWGYAKDYVECMWLILQQPQAEDFVIATGEQHSVREFCLHAFSRVGIELEFQGEGINEKGIDKATGNVIIEVSPDFYRPTDVVNLWGDPTKAKAKLGWNPSKTSFQELVNIMVDSDMAKVASEGAAEKVRTNLAEYLEKGIVK
;
A
#
# COMPACT_ATOMS: atom_id res chain seq x y z
N TYR A 1 2.61 -8.75 -19.15
CA TYR A 1 1.79 -8.58 -20.35
C TYR A 1 0.51 -7.81 -20.00
N SER A 2 0.51 -6.47 -20.17
CA SER A 2 -0.69 -5.67 -19.97
C SER A 2 -0.58 -4.36 -20.77
N PRO A 3 -1.71 -3.74 -21.20
CA PRO A 3 -1.69 -2.43 -21.82
C PRO A 3 -1.00 -1.37 -20.97
N TYR A 4 -1.15 -1.45 -19.66
CA TYR A 4 -0.45 -0.61 -18.69
C TYR A 4 1.07 -0.75 -18.78
N ALA A 5 1.59 -1.98 -18.80
CA ALA A 5 3.03 -2.24 -18.90
C ALA A 5 3.61 -1.70 -20.21
N VAL A 6 2.90 -1.88 -21.33
CA VAL A 6 3.28 -1.34 -22.66
C VAL A 6 3.33 0.19 -22.62
N ALA A 7 2.33 0.85 -22.04
CA ALA A 7 2.29 2.30 -21.89
C ALA A 7 3.45 2.83 -21.04
N LYS A 8 3.78 2.13 -19.93
CA LYS A 8 4.92 2.49 -19.09
C LYS A 8 6.25 2.30 -19.80
N GLN A 9 6.41 1.23 -20.57
CA GLN A 9 7.61 1.00 -21.38
C GLN A 9 7.75 2.07 -22.47
N TYR A 10 6.67 2.45 -23.15
CA TYR A 10 6.68 3.55 -24.10
C TYR A 10 7.12 4.86 -23.43
N GLY A 11 6.55 5.20 -22.27
CA GLY A 11 6.94 6.38 -21.50
C GLY A 11 8.42 6.39 -21.13
N PHE A 12 9.00 5.25 -20.76
CA PHE A 12 10.43 5.14 -20.50
C PHE A 12 11.29 5.46 -21.73
N TRP A 13 10.95 4.86 -22.88
CA TRP A 13 11.72 5.04 -24.10
C TRP A 13 11.57 6.45 -24.68
N ILE A 14 10.39 7.08 -24.61
CA ILE A 14 10.21 8.45 -25.09
C ILE A 14 11.02 9.46 -24.26
N VAL A 15 11.12 9.26 -22.94
CA VAL A 15 11.97 10.09 -22.07
C VAL A 15 13.43 9.98 -22.48
N LYS A 16 13.90 8.76 -22.75
CA LYS A 16 15.27 8.53 -23.24
C LYS A 16 15.52 9.18 -24.59
N GLU A 17 14.59 9.04 -25.54
CA GLU A 17 14.65 9.66 -26.86
C GLU A 17 14.79 11.19 -26.76
N TYR A 18 13.94 11.84 -25.96
CA TYR A 18 13.97 13.30 -25.80
C TYR A 18 15.25 13.78 -25.12
N ARG A 19 15.80 13.02 -24.19
CA ARG A 19 17.10 13.32 -23.58
C ARG A 19 18.23 13.28 -24.60
N GLU A 20 18.28 12.25 -25.44
CA GLU A 20 19.37 12.03 -26.39
C GLU A 20 19.26 12.90 -27.65
N ALA A 21 18.03 13.10 -28.19
CA ALA A 21 17.81 13.80 -29.42
C ALA A 21 17.74 15.34 -29.27
N TYR A 22 17.28 15.82 -28.11
CA TYR A 22 17.00 17.25 -27.89
C TYR A 22 17.79 17.86 -26.73
N ASP A 23 18.73 17.11 -26.15
CA ASP A 23 19.54 17.52 -24.98
C ASP A 23 18.67 18.02 -23.80
N MET A 24 17.50 17.41 -23.64
CA MET A 24 16.60 17.76 -22.54
C MET A 24 17.03 17.08 -21.24
N TYR A 25 16.98 17.82 -20.13
CA TYR A 25 17.20 17.22 -18.82
C TYR A 25 15.97 16.39 -18.40
N CYS A 26 15.94 15.14 -18.84
CA CYS A 26 14.85 14.20 -18.60
C CYS A 26 15.38 12.93 -17.91
N CYS A 27 14.73 12.50 -16.84
CA CYS A 27 15.09 11.33 -16.07
C CYS A 27 13.89 10.41 -15.89
N SER A 28 14.11 9.09 -16.01
CA SER A 28 13.08 8.12 -15.65
C SER A 28 13.33 7.58 -14.24
N GLY A 29 12.35 7.74 -13.35
CA GLY A 29 12.28 6.99 -12.11
C GLY A 29 11.52 5.68 -12.34
N ILE A 30 12.19 4.55 -12.16
CA ILE A 30 11.57 3.22 -12.21
C ILE A 30 11.15 2.88 -10.78
N LEU A 31 9.93 3.30 -10.42
CA LEU A 31 9.44 3.22 -9.06
C LEU A 31 8.79 1.86 -8.79
N PHE A 32 9.26 1.21 -7.73
CA PHE A 32 8.61 0.06 -7.14
C PHE A 32 7.41 0.49 -6.30
N ASN A 33 6.72 -0.44 -5.65
CA ASN A 33 5.50 -0.09 -4.92
C ASN A 33 5.79 0.92 -3.81
N HIS A 34 5.13 2.05 -3.86
CA HIS A 34 5.26 3.11 -2.87
C HIS A 34 3.91 3.45 -2.28
N GLU A 35 3.84 3.37 -0.98
CA GLU A 35 2.62 3.38 -0.20
C GLU A 35 2.59 4.55 0.78
N SER A 36 1.41 4.94 1.17
CA SER A 36 1.22 5.95 2.21
C SER A 36 -0.22 5.91 2.72
N GLU A 37 -0.51 6.72 3.72
CA GLU A 37 -1.85 7.02 4.22
C GLU A 37 -2.79 7.62 3.14
N ARG A 38 -2.24 8.04 2.00
CA ARG A 38 -2.99 8.57 0.84
C ARG A 38 -3.17 7.57 -0.28
N ARG A 39 -2.69 6.33 -0.12
CA ARG A 39 -2.88 5.29 -1.14
C ARG A 39 -4.35 5.08 -1.45
N GLY A 40 -4.70 4.85 -2.71
CA GLY A 40 -6.08 4.55 -3.11
C GLY A 40 -6.61 3.30 -2.40
N GLU A 41 -7.85 3.32 -1.93
CA GLU A 41 -8.45 2.29 -1.07
C GLU A 41 -8.64 0.93 -1.76
N THR A 42 -8.57 0.88 -3.09
CA THR A 42 -8.66 -0.35 -3.88
C THR A 42 -7.34 -1.12 -3.95
N PHE A 43 -6.22 -0.50 -3.59
CA PHE A 43 -4.92 -1.16 -3.55
C PHE A 43 -4.78 -2.05 -2.32
N VAL A 44 -4.07 -3.17 -2.48
CA VAL A 44 -3.98 -4.23 -1.47
C VAL A 44 -3.54 -3.73 -0.10
N THR A 45 -2.52 -2.90 -0.03
CA THR A 45 -1.98 -2.34 1.22
C THR A 45 -3.03 -1.51 1.96
N ARG A 46 -3.67 -0.56 1.26
CA ARG A 46 -4.70 0.29 1.87
C ARG A 46 -5.97 -0.50 2.20
N LYS A 47 -6.33 -1.48 1.38
CA LYS A 47 -7.44 -2.40 1.65
C LYS A 47 -7.21 -3.15 2.96
N ILE A 48 -5.98 -3.58 3.25
CA ILE A 48 -5.61 -4.27 4.50
C ILE A 48 -5.71 -3.32 5.69
N THR A 49 -5.10 -2.12 5.61
CA THR A 49 -5.08 -1.18 6.74
C THR A 49 -6.45 -0.67 7.12
N LEU A 50 -7.29 -0.36 6.12
CA LEU A 50 -8.70 0.00 6.34
C LEU A 50 -9.51 -1.15 6.94
N ALA A 51 -9.32 -2.38 6.46
CA ALA A 51 -10.02 -3.54 7.00
C ALA A 51 -9.60 -3.81 8.46
N ALA A 52 -8.30 -3.73 8.79
CA ALA A 52 -7.82 -3.86 10.16
C ALA A 52 -8.48 -2.83 11.09
N ALA A 53 -8.55 -1.56 10.64
CA ALA A 53 -9.20 -0.49 11.39
C ALA A 53 -10.72 -0.74 11.56
N ARG A 54 -11.41 -1.15 10.50
CA ARG A 54 -12.87 -1.40 10.51
C ARG A 54 -13.23 -2.65 11.33
N ILE A 55 -12.44 -3.73 11.22
CA ILE A 55 -12.64 -4.96 12.00
C ILE A 55 -12.43 -4.66 13.49
N LYS A 56 -11.37 -3.93 13.84
CA LYS A 56 -11.13 -3.50 15.22
C LYS A 56 -12.27 -2.69 15.82
N GLN A 57 -12.93 -1.87 15.01
CA GLN A 57 -14.05 -1.03 15.44
C GLN A 57 -15.43 -1.70 15.25
N GLY A 58 -15.47 -2.99 14.89
CA GLY A 58 -16.71 -3.76 14.72
C GLY A 58 -17.55 -3.37 13.48
N LYS A 59 -16.97 -2.62 12.52
CA LYS A 59 -17.66 -2.13 11.31
C LYS A 59 -17.51 -3.07 10.11
N GLN A 60 -16.62 -4.04 10.19
CA GLN A 60 -16.39 -5.05 9.16
C GLN A 60 -16.10 -6.40 9.82
N GLN A 61 -16.57 -7.49 9.24
CA GLN A 61 -16.36 -8.82 9.79
C GLN A 61 -15.17 -9.54 9.16
N LYS A 62 -14.97 -9.40 7.84
CA LYS A 62 -13.94 -10.11 7.09
C LYS A 62 -13.27 -9.25 6.05
N LEU A 63 -12.01 -9.57 5.78
CA LEU A 63 -11.21 -9.04 4.67
C LEU A 63 -11.02 -10.14 3.63
N TYR A 64 -11.32 -9.83 2.35
CA TYR A 64 -11.09 -10.74 1.23
C TYR A 64 -9.90 -10.25 0.39
N LEU A 65 -8.93 -11.13 0.17
CA LEU A 65 -7.68 -10.85 -0.54
C LEU A 65 -7.44 -11.88 -1.66
N GLY A 66 -6.45 -11.62 -2.50
CA GLY A 66 -5.91 -12.58 -3.46
C GLY A 66 -4.78 -13.40 -2.84
N ASN A 67 -3.71 -13.65 -3.63
CA ASN A 67 -2.57 -14.45 -3.20
C ASN A 67 -1.78 -13.78 -2.05
N LEU A 68 -1.82 -14.39 -0.87
CA LEU A 68 -1.14 -13.90 0.32
C LEU A 68 0.39 -14.11 0.29
N SER A 69 0.87 -15.01 -0.57
CA SER A 69 2.29 -15.31 -0.72
C SER A 69 3.01 -14.41 -1.73
N SER A 70 2.29 -13.53 -2.43
CA SER A 70 2.90 -12.59 -3.36
C SER A 70 3.88 -11.67 -2.65
N LEU A 71 5.11 -11.58 -3.16
CA LEU A 71 6.19 -10.76 -2.62
C LEU A 71 6.24 -9.40 -3.34
N ARG A 72 6.38 -8.34 -2.59
CA ARG A 72 6.49 -6.97 -3.11
C ARG A 72 7.55 -6.19 -2.36
N ASP A 73 8.19 -5.28 -3.07
CA ASP A 73 9.05 -4.25 -2.52
C ASP A 73 8.17 -3.03 -2.26
N TRP A 74 7.89 -2.75 -0.99
CA TRP A 74 7.06 -1.63 -0.55
C TRP A 74 7.87 -0.59 0.20
N GLY A 75 7.89 0.64 -0.30
CA GLY A 75 8.50 1.77 0.37
C GLY A 75 7.50 2.88 0.71
N TYR A 76 7.93 3.86 1.50
CA TYR A 76 7.12 5.02 1.84
C TYR A 76 7.16 6.06 0.72
N ALA A 77 5.98 6.49 0.25
CA ALA A 77 5.88 7.40 -0.88
C ALA A 77 6.62 8.73 -0.66
N LYS A 78 6.70 9.21 0.57
CA LYS A 78 7.43 10.44 0.92
C LYS A 78 8.94 10.30 0.67
N ASP A 79 9.53 9.13 1.00
CA ASP A 79 10.94 8.85 0.76
C ASP A 79 11.23 8.74 -0.75
N TYR A 80 10.27 8.22 -1.52
CA TYR A 80 10.36 8.15 -2.99
C TYR A 80 10.31 9.54 -3.63
N VAL A 81 9.48 10.45 -3.13
CA VAL A 81 9.43 11.85 -3.59
C VAL A 81 10.76 12.57 -3.29
N GLU A 82 11.38 12.30 -2.15
CA GLU A 82 12.73 12.80 -1.84
C GLU A 82 13.75 12.30 -2.88
N CYS A 83 13.70 11.03 -3.25
CA CYS A 83 14.55 10.47 -4.30
C CYS A 83 14.31 11.15 -5.67
N MET A 84 13.07 11.39 -6.05
CA MET A 84 12.74 12.11 -7.28
C MET A 84 13.38 13.51 -7.30
N TRP A 85 13.33 14.23 -6.18
CA TRP A 85 13.97 15.53 -6.07
C TRP A 85 15.50 15.43 -6.20
N LEU A 86 16.14 14.45 -5.53
CA LEU A 86 17.57 14.21 -5.60
C LEU A 86 18.04 13.88 -7.03
N ILE A 87 17.26 13.12 -7.80
CA ILE A 87 17.53 12.81 -9.22
C ILE A 87 17.65 14.12 -10.03
N LEU A 88 16.77 15.08 -9.81
CA LEU A 88 16.77 16.35 -10.52
C LEU A 88 17.87 17.32 -10.08
N GLN A 89 18.57 17.05 -8.98
CA GLN A 89 19.72 17.86 -8.53
C GLN A 89 21.06 17.36 -9.10
N GLN A 90 21.06 16.28 -9.89
CA GLN A 90 22.30 15.73 -10.45
C GLN A 90 22.79 16.57 -11.64
N PRO A 91 24.12 16.63 -11.88
CA PRO A 91 24.69 17.40 -13.00
C PRO A 91 24.33 16.79 -14.37
N GLN A 92 23.95 15.52 -14.40
CA GLN A 92 23.60 14.81 -15.63
C GLN A 92 22.29 14.05 -15.45
N ALA A 93 21.47 14.05 -16.49
CA ALA A 93 20.21 13.32 -16.51
C ALA A 93 20.45 11.81 -16.65
N GLU A 94 20.01 11.04 -15.67
CA GLU A 94 20.12 9.58 -15.64
C GLU A 94 18.82 8.95 -15.14
N ASP A 95 18.62 7.66 -15.49
CA ASP A 95 17.50 6.86 -15.02
C ASP A 95 17.88 6.08 -13.75
N PHE A 96 16.94 5.98 -12.81
CA PHE A 96 17.16 5.34 -11.51
C PHE A 96 16.04 4.38 -11.15
N VAL A 97 16.41 3.22 -10.62
CA VAL A 97 15.49 2.34 -9.90
C VAL A 97 15.28 2.91 -8.50
N ILE A 98 14.02 3.14 -8.15
CA ILE A 98 13.61 3.63 -6.83
C ILE A 98 12.84 2.49 -6.15
N ALA A 99 13.50 1.81 -5.23
CA ALA A 99 13.04 0.62 -4.53
C ALA A 99 13.66 0.56 -3.13
N THR A 100 13.10 -0.22 -2.22
CA THR A 100 13.72 -0.42 -0.90
C THR A 100 14.85 -1.43 -0.95
N GLY A 101 14.78 -2.41 -1.85
CA GLY A 101 15.66 -3.57 -1.90
C GLY A 101 15.24 -4.67 -0.92
N GLU A 102 14.09 -4.54 -0.29
CA GLU A 102 13.51 -5.50 0.63
C GLU A 102 12.18 -6.02 0.10
N GLN A 103 11.88 -7.28 0.38
CA GLN A 103 10.63 -7.91 -0.05
C GLN A 103 9.84 -8.41 1.13
N HIS A 104 8.54 -8.14 1.10
CA HIS A 104 7.59 -8.63 2.08
C HIS A 104 6.39 -9.26 1.39
N SER A 105 5.82 -10.29 2.02
CA SER A 105 4.60 -10.92 1.53
C SER A 105 3.35 -10.14 1.94
N VAL A 106 2.26 -10.32 1.19
CA VAL A 106 0.95 -9.79 1.58
C VAL A 106 0.54 -10.32 2.97
N ARG A 107 0.92 -11.57 3.28
CA ARG A 107 0.70 -12.18 4.61
C ARG A 107 1.43 -11.41 5.71
N GLU A 108 2.72 -11.09 5.53
CA GLU A 108 3.47 -10.26 6.48
C GLU A 108 2.83 -8.89 6.68
N PHE A 109 2.38 -8.25 5.60
CA PHE A 109 1.67 -6.98 5.70
C PHE A 109 0.41 -7.11 6.57
N CYS A 110 -0.38 -8.19 6.40
CA CYS A 110 -1.53 -8.46 7.25
C CYS A 110 -1.14 -8.66 8.71
N LEU A 111 -0.10 -9.47 8.98
CA LEU A 111 0.38 -9.71 10.35
C LEU A 111 0.72 -8.39 11.05
N HIS A 112 1.50 -7.53 10.42
CA HIS A 112 1.88 -6.24 10.99
C HIS A 112 0.67 -5.29 11.16
N ALA A 113 -0.21 -5.20 10.15
CA ALA A 113 -1.36 -4.31 10.19
C ALA A 113 -2.36 -4.69 11.29
N PHE A 114 -2.65 -5.97 11.44
CA PHE A 114 -3.59 -6.45 12.46
C PHE A 114 -2.96 -6.43 13.87
N SER A 115 -1.68 -6.75 14.00
CA SER A 115 -0.95 -6.62 15.28
C SER A 115 -0.96 -5.16 15.76
N ARG A 116 -0.83 -4.17 14.86
CA ARG A 116 -0.88 -2.74 15.21
C ARG A 116 -2.21 -2.35 15.88
N VAL A 117 -3.31 -2.99 15.53
CA VAL A 117 -4.62 -2.75 16.17
C VAL A 117 -4.92 -3.71 17.31
N GLY A 118 -3.95 -4.52 17.75
CA GLY A 118 -4.07 -5.46 18.85
C GLY A 118 -4.90 -6.71 18.50
N ILE A 119 -4.79 -7.17 17.24
CA ILE A 119 -5.37 -8.43 16.75
C ILE A 119 -4.21 -9.32 16.30
N GLU A 120 -3.99 -10.43 17.00
CA GLU A 120 -2.96 -11.41 16.66
C GLU A 120 -3.53 -12.43 15.67
N LEU A 121 -2.93 -12.51 14.48
CA LEU A 121 -3.36 -13.44 13.42
C LEU A 121 -2.59 -14.76 13.48
N GLU A 122 -3.29 -15.82 13.11
CA GLU A 122 -2.72 -17.10 12.72
C GLU A 122 -3.25 -17.45 11.33
N PHE A 123 -2.37 -17.90 10.42
CA PHE A 123 -2.78 -18.35 9.10
C PHE A 123 -2.84 -19.87 9.02
N GLN A 124 -3.92 -20.40 8.46
CA GLN A 124 -4.15 -21.82 8.25
C GLN A 124 -4.59 -22.09 6.81
N GLY A 125 -4.18 -23.24 6.27
CA GLY A 125 -4.41 -23.61 4.88
C GLY A 125 -3.38 -23.02 3.92
N GLU A 126 -3.57 -23.23 2.63
CA GLU A 126 -2.67 -22.79 1.57
C GLU A 126 -3.44 -22.30 0.34
N GLY A 127 -2.83 -21.36 -0.40
CA GLY A 127 -3.38 -20.86 -1.67
C GLY A 127 -4.78 -20.28 -1.50
N ILE A 128 -5.74 -20.79 -2.28
CA ILE A 128 -7.12 -20.29 -2.24
C ILE A 128 -7.89 -20.69 -0.97
N ASN A 129 -7.40 -21.70 -0.24
CA ASN A 129 -8.01 -22.14 1.01
C ASN A 129 -7.36 -21.50 2.25
N GLU A 130 -6.41 -20.60 2.06
CA GLU A 130 -5.72 -19.94 3.16
C GLU A 130 -6.65 -18.95 3.87
N LYS A 131 -6.61 -18.98 5.22
CA LYS A 131 -7.45 -18.16 6.10
C LYS A 131 -6.61 -17.53 7.19
N GLY A 132 -6.88 -16.27 7.49
CA GLY A 132 -6.35 -15.57 8.67
C GLY A 132 -7.37 -15.58 9.80
N ILE A 133 -6.95 -16.11 10.94
CA ILE A 133 -7.77 -16.33 12.11
C ILE A 133 -7.29 -15.41 13.21
N ASP A 134 -8.21 -14.72 13.88
CA ASP A 134 -7.93 -14.00 15.11
C ASP A 134 -7.72 -15.01 16.24
N LYS A 135 -6.51 -15.07 16.80
CA LYS A 135 -6.14 -16.03 17.87
C LYS A 135 -6.97 -15.87 19.13
N ALA A 136 -7.42 -14.65 19.43
CA ALA A 136 -8.17 -14.39 20.65
C ALA A 136 -9.61 -14.90 20.59
N THR A 137 -10.23 -14.83 19.41
CA THR A 137 -11.66 -15.18 19.22
C THR A 137 -11.89 -16.49 18.48
N GLY A 138 -10.89 -16.97 17.74
CA GLY A 138 -11.00 -18.11 16.83
C GLY A 138 -11.77 -17.79 15.53
N ASN A 139 -12.15 -16.53 15.32
CA ASN A 139 -12.90 -16.13 14.14
C ASN A 139 -12.00 -16.01 12.91
N VAL A 140 -12.50 -16.48 11.77
CA VAL A 140 -11.88 -16.24 10.45
C VAL A 140 -12.17 -14.80 10.04
N ILE A 141 -11.15 -13.97 9.97
CA ILE A 141 -11.27 -12.54 9.62
C ILE A 141 -10.56 -12.17 8.31
N ILE A 142 -9.73 -13.08 7.75
CA ILE A 142 -9.16 -12.95 6.41
C ILE A 142 -9.46 -14.22 5.62
N GLU A 143 -9.91 -14.07 4.38
CA GLU A 143 -10.13 -15.17 3.44
C GLU A 143 -9.54 -14.82 2.07
N VAL A 144 -9.01 -15.83 1.38
CA VAL A 144 -8.63 -15.69 -0.03
C VAL A 144 -9.89 -15.87 -0.88
N SER A 145 -10.13 -14.89 -1.76
CA SER A 145 -11.26 -14.93 -2.70
C SER A 145 -10.79 -15.26 -4.12
N PRO A 146 -11.47 -16.16 -4.84
CA PRO A 146 -11.22 -16.41 -6.26
C PRO A 146 -11.28 -15.15 -7.12
N ASP A 147 -12.16 -14.21 -6.79
CA ASP A 147 -12.34 -12.95 -7.53
C ASP A 147 -11.10 -12.07 -7.52
N PHE A 148 -10.26 -12.20 -6.49
CA PHE A 148 -9.00 -11.46 -6.34
C PHE A 148 -7.76 -12.31 -6.63
N TYR A 149 -7.91 -13.61 -6.80
CA TYR A 149 -6.81 -14.53 -7.09
C TYR A 149 -6.48 -14.53 -8.58
N ARG A 150 -5.40 -13.88 -8.97
CA ARG A 150 -4.99 -13.76 -10.38
C ARG A 150 -4.02 -14.88 -10.75
N PRO A 151 -4.32 -15.73 -11.76
CA PRO A 151 -3.42 -16.80 -12.19
C PRO A 151 -2.08 -16.29 -12.74
N THR A 152 -2.05 -15.05 -13.24
CA THR A 152 -0.87 -14.40 -13.84
C THR A 152 -0.26 -13.33 -12.93
N ASP A 153 -0.53 -13.40 -11.63
CA ASP A 153 0.04 -12.42 -10.70
C ASP A 153 1.58 -12.56 -10.66
N VAL A 154 2.27 -11.42 -10.67
CA VAL A 154 3.73 -11.41 -10.53
C VAL A 154 4.06 -11.86 -9.11
N VAL A 155 4.66 -13.04 -9.01
CA VAL A 155 4.97 -13.67 -7.72
C VAL A 155 6.03 -12.88 -6.96
N ASN A 156 6.99 -12.30 -7.70
CA ASN A 156 8.17 -11.67 -7.12
C ASN A 156 8.44 -10.33 -7.80
N LEU A 157 8.37 -9.23 -7.04
CA LEU A 157 8.78 -7.90 -7.47
C LEU A 157 9.83 -7.37 -6.49
N TRP A 158 11.05 -7.24 -6.99
CA TRP A 158 12.21 -6.80 -6.22
C TRP A 158 13.03 -5.81 -7.02
N GLY A 159 13.33 -4.65 -6.43
CA GLY A 159 14.14 -3.61 -7.03
C GLY A 159 15.54 -3.56 -6.45
N ASP A 160 16.54 -3.24 -7.28
CA ASP A 160 17.89 -2.94 -6.83
C ASP A 160 18.14 -1.43 -6.76
N PRO A 161 18.17 -0.81 -5.56
CA PRO A 161 18.40 0.61 -5.38
C PRO A 161 19.88 1.00 -5.36
N THR A 162 20.82 0.10 -5.65
CA THR A 162 22.27 0.31 -5.49
C THR A 162 22.74 1.59 -6.18
N LYS A 163 22.31 1.84 -7.42
CA LYS A 163 22.68 3.05 -8.17
C LYS A 163 22.14 4.33 -7.48
N ALA A 164 20.89 4.32 -7.03
CA ALA A 164 20.29 5.45 -6.35
C ALA A 164 21.01 5.74 -5.03
N LYS A 165 21.31 4.71 -4.23
CA LYS A 165 22.08 4.85 -3.00
C LYS A 165 23.46 5.44 -3.24
N ALA A 166 24.20 4.91 -4.21
CA ALA A 166 25.59 5.30 -4.46
C ALA A 166 25.71 6.70 -5.07
N LYS A 167 24.85 7.06 -6.04
CA LYS A 167 24.94 8.35 -6.76
C LYS A 167 24.20 9.48 -6.06
N LEU A 168 23.07 9.21 -5.47
CA LEU A 168 22.20 10.24 -4.88
C LEU A 168 22.40 10.39 -3.38
N GLY A 169 23.09 9.46 -2.72
CA GLY A 169 23.13 9.38 -1.26
C GLY A 169 21.74 9.10 -0.63
N TRP A 170 20.80 8.61 -1.44
CA TRP A 170 19.45 8.33 -0.98
C TRP A 170 19.40 7.10 -0.08
N ASN A 171 18.67 7.20 1.04
CA ASN A 171 18.43 6.08 1.94
C ASN A 171 17.03 5.49 1.70
N PRO A 172 16.90 4.34 1.03
CA PRO A 172 15.62 3.68 0.78
C PRO A 172 14.92 3.13 2.04
N SER A 173 15.69 2.91 3.12
CA SER A 173 15.20 2.36 4.39
C SER A 173 15.05 3.45 5.46
N LYS A 174 14.85 4.71 5.07
CA LYS A 174 14.61 5.83 5.99
C LYS A 174 13.33 5.59 6.80
N THR A 175 12.29 5.10 6.13
CA THR A 175 11.09 4.56 6.76
C THR A 175 11.10 3.04 6.59
N SER A 176 11.15 2.30 7.68
CA SER A 176 11.11 0.83 7.64
C SER A 176 9.74 0.31 7.18
N PHE A 177 9.70 -0.95 6.73
CA PHE A 177 8.44 -1.60 6.35
C PHE A 177 7.40 -1.58 7.49
N GLN A 178 7.82 -1.91 8.70
CA GLN A 178 6.93 -1.89 9.86
C GLN A 178 6.42 -0.49 10.18
N GLU A 179 7.27 0.54 10.08
CA GLU A 179 6.88 1.92 10.30
C GLU A 179 5.89 2.41 9.25
N LEU A 180 6.10 2.06 7.98
CA LEU A 180 5.16 2.32 6.90
C LEU A 180 3.77 1.74 7.21
N VAL A 181 3.71 0.46 7.60
CA VAL A 181 2.45 -0.19 7.97
C VAL A 181 1.79 0.52 9.14
N ASN A 182 2.56 0.89 10.17
CA ASN A 182 2.04 1.60 11.34
C ASN A 182 1.45 2.97 10.97
N ILE A 183 2.15 3.76 10.15
CA ILE A 183 1.68 5.07 9.65
C ILE A 183 0.33 4.91 8.94
N MET A 184 0.21 3.92 8.06
CA MET A 184 -1.01 3.68 7.31
C MET A 184 -2.17 3.23 8.21
N VAL A 185 -1.91 2.31 9.14
CA VAL A 185 -2.93 1.81 10.08
C VAL A 185 -3.41 2.90 11.02
N ASP A 186 -2.50 3.70 11.60
CA ASP A 186 -2.87 4.78 12.52
C ASP A 186 -3.74 5.83 11.84
N SER A 187 -3.40 6.18 10.60
CA SER A 187 -4.21 7.08 9.78
C SER A 187 -5.62 6.52 9.50
N ASP A 188 -5.71 5.23 9.18
CA ASP A 188 -7.00 4.58 8.91
C ASP A 188 -7.82 4.37 10.18
N MET A 189 -7.20 4.11 11.32
CA MET A 189 -7.89 4.08 12.62
C MET A 189 -8.56 5.43 12.93
N ALA A 190 -7.85 6.53 12.73
CA ALA A 190 -8.40 7.88 12.91
C ALA A 190 -9.52 8.19 11.92
N LYS A 191 -9.35 7.82 10.64
CA LYS A 191 -10.36 7.98 9.60
C LYS A 191 -11.64 7.23 9.93
N VAL A 192 -11.55 5.94 10.24
CA VAL A 192 -12.72 5.10 10.54
C VAL A 192 -13.44 5.56 11.82
N ALA A 193 -12.71 6.07 12.82
CA ALA A 193 -13.29 6.67 14.01
C ALA A 193 -14.11 7.93 13.69
N SER A 194 -13.57 8.81 12.84
CA SER A 194 -14.26 10.06 12.42
C SER A 194 -15.49 9.78 11.57
N GLU A 195 -15.47 8.78 10.70
CA GLU A 195 -16.64 8.33 9.92
C GLU A 195 -17.79 7.90 10.85
N GLY A 196 -17.49 7.12 11.90
CA GLY A 196 -18.49 6.69 12.89
C GLY A 196 -19.05 7.81 13.74
N ALA A 197 -18.23 8.82 14.06
CA ALA A 197 -18.72 10.01 14.77
C ALA A 197 -19.66 10.84 13.89
N ALA A 198 -19.33 11.04 12.63
CA ALA A 198 -20.17 11.76 11.67
C ALA A 198 -21.51 11.04 11.43
N GLU A 199 -21.52 9.72 11.33
CA GLU A 199 -22.73 8.92 11.17
C GLU A 199 -23.64 9.02 12.40
N LYS A 200 -23.06 8.93 13.61
CA LYS A 200 -23.81 9.10 14.86
C LYS A 200 -24.45 10.48 14.98
N VAL A 201 -23.75 11.53 14.57
CA VAL A 201 -24.32 12.90 14.54
C VAL A 201 -25.47 12.99 13.56
N ARG A 202 -25.35 12.40 12.36
CA ARG A 202 -26.44 12.38 11.35
C ARG A 202 -27.68 11.63 11.89
N THR A 203 -27.49 10.48 12.52
CA THR A 203 -28.57 9.69 13.10
C THR A 203 -29.27 10.46 14.21
N ASN A 204 -28.53 11.06 15.14
CA ASN A 204 -29.11 11.89 16.20
C ASN A 204 -29.87 13.09 15.65
N LEU A 205 -29.33 13.76 14.62
CA LEU A 205 -29.99 14.90 13.98
C LEU A 205 -31.29 14.47 13.32
N ALA A 206 -31.33 13.32 12.62
CA ALA A 206 -32.54 12.78 12.02
C ALA A 206 -33.62 12.49 13.09
N GLU A 207 -33.25 11.87 14.20
CA GLU A 207 -34.15 11.62 15.34
C GLU A 207 -34.69 12.92 15.96
N TYR A 208 -33.86 13.97 16.08
CA TYR A 208 -34.27 15.27 16.61
C TYR A 208 -35.25 16.00 15.68
N LEU A 209 -35.02 15.88 14.35
CA LEU A 209 -35.93 16.42 13.33
C LEU A 209 -37.28 15.69 13.37
N GLU A 210 -37.30 14.36 13.45
CA GLU A 210 -38.53 13.56 13.56
C GLU A 210 -39.31 13.86 14.83
N LYS A 211 -38.63 14.12 15.95
CA LYS A 211 -39.24 14.48 17.24
C LYS A 211 -39.63 15.97 17.33
N GLY A 212 -39.37 16.77 16.29
CA GLY A 212 -39.68 18.21 16.26
C GLY A 212 -38.85 19.04 17.26
N ILE A 213 -37.72 18.52 17.74
CA ILE A 213 -36.86 19.20 18.73
C ILE A 213 -36.00 20.28 18.06
N VAL A 214 -35.68 20.08 16.78
CA VAL A 214 -34.94 21.02 15.93
C VAL A 214 -35.78 21.26 14.66
N LYS A 215 -35.86 22.53 14.22
CA LYS A 215 -36.56 22.93 12.98
C LYS A 215 -35.54 23.20 11.88
#